data_9da9a97d78eadb3cb53e4da9fff75546
#
_entry.id   9da9a97d78eadb3cb53e4da9fff75546
#
_cell.length_a   1.000
_cell.length_b   1.000
_cell.length_c   1.000
_cell.angle_alpha   90.00
_cell.angle_beta   90.00
_cell.angle_gamma   90.00
#
_symmetry.space_group_name_H-M   'P 1'
#
loop_
_entity.id
_entity.type
_entity.pdbx_description
1 polymer ?
#
loop_
_entity_poly.entity_id
_entity_poly.type
_entity_poly.pdbx_seq_one_letter_code
_entity_poly.pdbx_strand_id
1 'polypeptide(L)'
;MDNKINGMKLDILIKRTEFINKNNEILQEFHFSHPKSKITINGIYNSHLTGSCLWDLFSREAIMMEKTWNVAMRLMLDVPRETHRYLIEPLSNVKHIRSILMKRFLSFLCQIRQSNKSASKFLLETILLDARSTTGSNLRNILLETKKASIHELSPDDATLFEYHPVPPEEKWKLPFICDIIEAKNGQLMIPNIADSDLDEMLTALCTT
;
A
#
# COMPACT_ATOMS: atom_id res chain seq x y z
N MET A 1 30.30 0.89 -17.20
CA MET A 1 28.89 0.55 -16.94
C MET A 1 28.20 1.80 -16.48
N ASP A 2 27.52 2.50 -17.38
CA ASP A 2 26.89 3.77 -17.07
C ASP A 2 25.69 3.55 -16.14
N ASN A 3 25.84 4.00 -14.91
CA ASN A 3 24.76 4.12 -13.91
C ASN A 3 23.78 5.26 -14.29
N LYS A 4 23.22 5.23 -15.48
CA LYS A 4 22.06 6.05 -15.77
C LYS A 4 20.89 5.50 -14.96
N ILE A 5 20.65 6.10 -13.80
CA ILE A 5 19.43 5.84 -13.03
C ILE A 5 18.29 6.13 -14.00
N ASN A 6 17.51 5.09 -14.30
CA ASN A 6 16.31 5.26 -15.13
C ASN A 6 15.40 6.29 -14.44
N GLY A 7 14.90 7.28 -15.20
CA GLY A 7 14.06 8.36 -14.66
C GLY A 7 12.90 7.87 -13.81
N MET A 8 12.30 6.72 -14.14
CA MET A 8 11.24 6.11 -13.33
C MET A 8 11.72 5.64 -11.95
N LYS A 9 12.95 5.08 -11.86
CA LYS A 9 13.52 4.69 -10.56
C LYS A 9 13.78 5.90 -9.68
N LEU A 10 14.25 6.98 -10.29
CA LEU A 10 14.46 8.26 -9.60
C LEU A 10 13.13 8.81 -9.08
N ASP A 11 12.07 8.79 -9.89
CA ASP A 11 10.74 9.25 -9.49
C ASP A 11 10.21 8.45 -8.28
N ILE A 12 10.32 7.12 -8.28
CA ILE A 12 9.93 6.28 -7.14
C ILE A 12 10.72 6.67 -5.88
N LEU A 13 12.03 6.90 -6.00
CA LEU A 13 12.87 7.28 -4.87
C LEU A 13 12.50 8.66 -4.32
N ILE A 14 12.23 9.64 -5.19
CA ILE A 14 11.75 10.97 -4.80
C ILE A 14 10.41 10.85 -4.06
N LYS A 15 9.44 10.15 -4.64
CA LYS A 15 8.12 9.95 -4.04
C LYS A 15 8.19 9.21 -2.71
N ARG A 16 9.09 8.24 -2.59
CA ARG A 16 9.35 7.56 -1.32
C ARG A 16 9.89 8.52 -0.26
N THR A 17 10.81 9.40 -0.62
CA THR A 17 11.35 10.42 0.31
C THR A 17 10.27 11.42 0.72
N GLU A 18 9.47 11.91 -0.23
CA GLU A 18 8.32 12.78 0.06
C GLU A 18 7.35 12.10 1.02
N PHE A 19 7.04 10.83 0.80
CA PHE A 19 6.17 10.03 1.67
C PHE A 19 6.73 9.93 3.09
N ILE A 20 8.03 9.64 3.25
CA ILE A 20 8.68 9.55 4.58
C ILE A 20 8.59 10.91 5.30
N ASN A 21 8.91 12.00 4.61
CA ASN A 21 8.88 13.33 5.21
C ASN A 21 7.47 13.71 5.68
N LYS A 22 6.46 13.44 4.86
CA LYS A 22 5.06 13.71 5.23
C LYS A 22 4.57 12.85 6.39
N ASN A 23 4.97 11.58 6.45
CA ASN A 23 4.67 10.73 7.59
C ASN A 23 5.31 11.26 8.88
N ASN A 24 6.56 11.71 8.81
CA ASN A 24 7.23 12.29 9.96
C ASN A 24 6.57 13.58 10.43
N GLU A 25 6.16 14.47 9.50
CA GLU A 25 5.36 15.66 9.81
C GLU A 25 4.06 15.30 10.54
N ILE A 26 3.29 14.33 10.01
CA ILE A 26 2.04 13.87 10.63
C ILE A 26 2.28 13.32 12.04
N LEU A 27 3.33 12.51 12.23
CA LEU A 27 3.65 11.92 13.52
C LEU A 27 4.10 12.98 14.54
N GLN A 28 4.78 14.04 14.10
CA GLN A 28 5.21 15.13 14.96
C GLN A 28 4.05 16.09 15.33
N GLU A 29 3.30 16.54 14.32
CA GLU A 29 2.23 17.53 14.52
C GLU A 29 1.00 16.94 15.22
N PHE A 30 0.71 15.66 14.93
CA PHE A 30 -0.48 14.95 15.42
C PHE A 30 -0.15 13.81 16.38
N HIS A 31 0.95 13.92 17.13
CA HIS A 31 1.39 12.83 18.01
C HIS A 31 0.34 12.43 19.07
N PHE A 32 -0.43 13.38 19.60
CA PHE A 32 -1.55 13.10 20.52
C PHE A 32 -2.85 12.70 19.83
N SER A 33 -2.90 12.73 18.50
CA SER A 33 -4.14 12.42 17.79
C SER A 33 -4.35 10.91 17.68
N HIS A 34 -5.63 10.53 17.67
CA HIS A 34 -6.01 9.13 17.49
C HIS A 34 -5.42 8.55 16.18
N PRO A 35 -4.98 7.29 16.17
CA PRO A 35 -4.40 6.62 15.00
C PRO A 35 -5.23 6.75 13.73
N LYS A 36 -6.55 6.61 13.81
CA LYS A 36 -7.46 6.79 12.66
C LYS A 36 -7.37 8.19 12.04
N SER A 37 -7.18 9.24 12.86
CA SER A 37 -7.00 10.61 12.36
C SER A 37 -5.68 10.77 11.61
N LYS A 38 -4.57 10.24 12.15
CA LYS A 38 -3.26 10.24 11.50
C LYS A 38 -3.33 9.54 10.14
N ILE A 39 -3.98 8.38 10.08
CA ILE A 39 -4.16 7.59 8.87
C ILE A 39 -5.02 8.33 7.84
N THR A 40 -6.10 8.99 8.27
CA THR A 40 -6.95 9.79 7.38
C THR A 40 -6.17 10.94 6.75
N ILE A 41 -5.38 11.66 7.53
CA ILE A 41 -4.52 12.75 7.06
C ILE A 41 -3.50 12.19 6.07
N ASN A 42 -2.85 11.07 6.39
CA ASN A 42 -1.93 10.39 5.49
C ASN A 42 -2.60 9.96 4.18
N GLY A 43 -3.82 9.48 4.21
CA GLY A 43 -4.61 9.14 3.03
C GLY A 43 -4.80 10.32 2.08
N ILE A 44 -5.04 11.52 2.61
CA ILE A 44 -5.14 12.76 1.84
C ILE A 44 -3.79 13.08 1.17
N TYR A 45 -2.69 12.99 1.89
CA TYR A 45 -1.35 13.24 1.34
C TYR A 45 -0.93 12.22 0.29
N ASN A 46 -1.35 10.95 0.43
CA ASN A 46 -1.01 9.89 -0.53
C ASN A 46 -1.78 9.98 -1.85
N SER A 47 -2.75 10.88 -1.99
CA SER A 47 -3.37 11.18 -3.29
C SER A 47 -2.34 11.66 -4.33
N HIS A 48 -1.16 12.11 -3.90
CA HIS A 48 -0.08 12.66 -4.72
C HIS A 48 0.85 11.65 -5.40
N LEU A 49 0.54 10.34 -5.37
CA LEU A 49 1.26 9.35 -6.18
C LEU A 49 0.92 9.46 -7.68
N THR A 50 0.84 10.70 -8.18
CA THR A 50 0.62 11.00 -9.60
C THR A 50 1.77 10.42 -10.43
N GLY A 51 1.45 9.83 -11.59
CA GLY A 51 2.46 9.20 -12.44
C GLY A 51 2.81 7.75 -12.07
N SER A 52 2.38 7.26 -10.91
CA SER A 52 2.69 5.89 -10.46
C SER A 52 2.19 4.78 -11.41
N CYS A 53 1.24 5.07 -12.28
CA CYS A 53 0.80 4.15 -13.33
C CYS A 53 1.88 3.83 -14.38
N LEU A 54 2.96 4.63 -14.43
CA LEU A 54 4.10 4.41 -15.30
C LEU A 54 5.27 3.69 -14.61
N TRP A 55 5.19 3.46 -13.31
CA TRP A 55 6.27 2.83 -12.55
C TRP A 55 6.45 1.35 -12.92
N ASP A 56 7.67 0.87 -12.76
CA ASP A 56 7.95 -0.57 -12.71
C ASP A 56 7.49 -1.12 -11.35
N LEU A 57 6.28 -1.69 -11.34
CA LEU A 57 5.61 -2.15 -10.13
C LEU A 57 6.27 -3.36 -9.47
N PHE A 58 7.14 -4.06 -10.19
CA PHE A 58 7.87 -5.23 -9.72
C PHE A 58 9.35 -4.91 -9.45
N SER A 59 9.75 -3.65 -9.59
CA SER A 59 11.12 -3.21 -9.32
C SER A 59 11.46 -3.27 -7.83
N ARG A 60 12.77 -3.32 -7.55
CA ARG A 60 13.29 -3.21 -6.19
C ARG A 60 12.84 -1.92 -5.50
N GLU A 61 12.78 -0.82 -6.23
CA GLU A 61 12.38 0.49 -5.75
C GLU A 61 10.89 0.51 -5.33
N ALA A 62 10.01 -0.13 -6.10
CA ALA A 62 8.60 -0.30 -5.75
C ALA A 62 8.43 -1.17 -4.49
N ILE A 63 9.19 -2.26 -4.37
CA ILE A 63 9.22 -3.10 -3.17
C ILE A 63 9.73 -2.31 -1.95
N MET A 64 10.71 -1.43 -2.13
CA MET A 64 11.17 -0.56 -1.05
C MET A 64 10.10 0.46 -0.63
N MET A 65 9.31 0.99 -1.56
CA MET A 65 8.16 1.85 -1.26
C MET A 65 7.11 1.10 -0.43
N GLU A 66 6.83 -0.14 -0.78
CA GLU A 66 5.93 -1.03 -0.04
C GLU A 66 6.39 -1.25 1.41
N LYS A 67 7.70 -1.55 1.60
CA LYS A 67 8.27 -1.69 2.95
C LYS A 67 8.14 -0.40 3.76
N THR A 68 8.38 0.74 3.13
CA THR A 68 8.25 2.05 3.78
C THR A 68 6.82 2.32 4.20
N TRP A 69 5.84 1.99 3.35
CA TRP A 69 4.42 2.06 3.67
C TRP A 69 4.08 1.25 4.92
N ASN A 70 4.51 0.00 4.98
CA ASN A 70 4.22 -0.88 6.11
C ASN A 70 4.79 -0.36 7.43
N VAL A 71 5.99 0.23 7.39
CA VAL A 71 6.59 0.87 8.57
C VAL A 71 5.78 2.09 9.01
N ALA A 72 5.42 2.95 8.05
CA ALA A 72 4.64 4.15 8.35
C ALA A 72 3.26 3.82 8.94
N MET A 73 2.57 2.81 8.40
CA MET A 73 1.27 2.39 8.94
C MET A 73 1.37 1.87 10.37
N ARG A 74 2.41 1.09 10.71
CA ARG A 74 2.63 0.64 12.09
C ARG A 74 2.85 1.80 13.05
N LEU A 75 3.67 2.77 12.65
CA LEU A 75 3.92 3.96 13.46
C LEU A 75 2.66 4.81 13.66
N MET A 76 1.80 4.93 12.63
CA MET A 76 0.54 5.66 12.74
C MET A 76 -0.49 4.95 13.59
N LEU A 77 -0.54 3.62 13.51
CA LEU A 77 -1.41 2.78 14.33
C LEU A 77 -0.93 2.65 15.78
N ASP A 78 0.31 3.07 16.05
CA ASP A 78 0.99 2.85 17.33
C ASP A 78 1.02 1.37 17.75
N VAL A 79 1.34 0.50 16.78
CA VAL A 79 1.49 -0.94 16.99
C VAL A 79 2.96 -1.36 16.92
N PRO A 80 3.33 -2.49 17.52
CA PRO A 80 4.70 -3.02 17.49
C PRO A 80 5.26 -3.11 16.07
N ARG A 81 6.58 -2.92 15.94
CA ARG A 81 7.27 -2.96 14.65
C ARG A 81 7.16 -4.32 13.96
N GLU A 82 7.07 -5.37 14.75
CA GLU A 82 6.97 -6.76 14.34
C GLU A 82 5.55 -7.19 13.95
N THR A 83 4.55 -6.31 14.15
CA THR A 83 3.15 -6.59 13.80
C THR A 83 3.02 -7.21 12.41
N HIS A 84 2.32 -8.33 12.33
CA HIS A 84 2.10 -9.04 11.09
C HIS A 84 1.43 -8.15 10.04
N ARG A 85 1.88 -8.27 8.79
CA ARG A 85 1.44 -7.40 7.68
C ARG A 85 -0.06 -7.50 7.39
N TYR A 86 -0.62 -8.71 7.52
CA TYR A 86 -2.04 -8.95 7.27
C TYR A 86 -2.97 -8.27 8.28
N LEU A 87 -2.45 -7.83 9.44
CA LEU A 87 -3.21 -7.05 10.42
C LEU A 87 -3.26 -5.56 10.08
N ILE A 88 -2.30 -5.04 9.32
CA ILE A 88 -2.17 -3.60 9.03
C ILE A 88 -3.38 -3.07 8.27
N GLU A 89 -3.80 -3.76 7.22
CA GLU A 89 -4.91 -3.31 6.37
C GLU A 89 -6.25 -3.28 7.14
N PRO A 90 -6.67 -4.34 7.83
CA PRO A 90 -7.92 -4.30 8.60
C PRO A 90 -7.89 -3.31 9.77
N LEU A 91 -6.74 -3.14 10.45
CA LEU A 91 -6.60 -2.17 11.54
C LEU A 91 -6.64 -0.72 11.05
N SER A 92 -6.00 -0.45 9.91
CA SER A 92 -5.96 0.90 9.33
C SER A 92 -7.20 1.25 8.53
N ASN A 93 -7.95 0.26 8.08
CA ASN A 93 -9.01 0.39 7.07
C ASN A 93 -8.52 1.07 5.77
N VAL A 94 -7.25 0.92 5.44
CA VAL A 94 -6.62 1.48 4.24
C VAL A 94 -6.04 0.36 3.41
N LYS A 95 -6.35 0.36 2.12
CA LYS A 95 -5.80 -0.59 1.17
C LYS A 95 -4.28 -0.52 1.12
N HIS A 96 -3.67 -1.67 0.99
CA HIS A 96 -2.22 -1.76 0.87
C HIS A 96 -1.71 -1.00 -0.36
N ILE A 97 -0.53 -0.37 -0.23
CA ILE A 97 0.05 0.45 -1.29
C ILE A 97 0.18 -0.30 -2.62
N ARG A 98 0.53 -1.59 -2.58
CA ARG A 98 0.64 -2.43 -3.78
C ARG A 98 -0.68 -2.51 -4.53
N SER A 99 -1.80 -2.77 -3.84
CA SER A 99 -3.14 -2.78 -4.43
C SER A 99 -3.51 -1.42 -5.03
N ILE A 100 -3.15 -0.33 -4.33
CA ILE A 100 -3.40 1.03 -4.83
C ILE A 100 -2.63 1.28 -6.14
N LEU A 101 -1.36 0.93 -6.20
CA LEU A 101 -0.52 1.09 -7.39
C LEU A 101 -1.02 0.22 -8.55
N MET A 102 -1.36 -1.04 -8.28
CA MET A 102 -1.94 -1.95 -9.27
C MET A 102 -3.27 -1.43 -9.82
N LYS A 103 -4.16 -0.96 -8.95
CA LYS A 103 -5.45 -0.37 -9.37
C LYS A 103 -5.24 0.84 -10.27
N ARG A 104 -4.28 1.72 -9.96
CA ARG A 104 -3.95 2.88 -10.80
C ARG A 104 -3.42 2.45 -12.17
N PHE A 105 -2.53 1.49 -12.21
CA PHE A 105 -2.00 0.95 -13.45
C PHE A 105 -3.10 0.31 -14.31
N LEU A 106 -3.93 -0.55 -13.74
CA LEU A 106 -5.04 -1.18 -14.46
C LEU A 106 -6.08 -0.16 -14.93
N SER A 107 -6.41 0.84 -14.10
CA SER A 107 -7.30 1.93 -14.50
C SER A 107 -6.72 2.74 -15.67
N PHE A 108 -5.43 3.03 -15.66
CA PHE A 108 -4.74 3.69 -16.75
C PHE A 108 -4.83 2.87 -18.06
N LEU A 109 -4.57 1.56 -18.00
CA LEU A 109 -4.70 0.69 -19.16
C LEU A 109 -6.13 0.64 -19.69
N CYS A 110 -7.13 0.57 -18.81
CA CYS A 110 -8.54 0.59 -19.18
C CYS A 110 -8.91 1.92 -19.86
N GLN A 111 -8.44 3.06 -19.35
CA GLN A 111 -8.69 4.37 -19.95
C GLN A 111 -8.10 4.48 -21.37
N ILE A 112 -6.86 4.01 -21.58
CA ILE A 112 -6.25 3.99 -22.92
C ILE A 112 -7.04 3.10 -23.86
N ARG A 113 -7.44 1.91 -23.40
CA ARG A 113 -8.20 0.95 -24.18
C ARG A 113 -9.57 1.50 -24.61
N GLN A 114 -10.23 2.23 -23.70
CA GLN A 114 -11.54 2.86 -23.96
C GLN A 114 -11.44 4.18 -24.74
N SER A 115 -10.23 4.73 -24.87
CA SER A 115 -10.01 5.97 -25.60
C SER A 115 -10.45 5.81 -27.07
N ASN A 116 -11.18 6.81 -27.56
CA ASN A 116 -11.57 6.87 -28.98
C ASN A 116 -10.41 7.29 -29.91
N LYS A 117 -9.25 7.68 -29.34
CA LYS A 117 -8.08 8.10 -30.10
C LYS A 117 -7.34 6.87 -30.62
N SER A 118 -7.29 6.71 -31.95
CA SER A 118 -6.55 5.63 -32.63
C SER A 118 -5.07 5.60 -32.24
N ALA A 119 -4.45 6.76 -32.08
CA ALA A 119 -3.07 6.88 -31.65
C ALA A 119 -2.83 6.26 -30.26
N SER A 120 -3.75 6.42 -29.31
CA SER A 120 -3.62 5.82 -27.95
C SER A 120 -3.72 4.30 -28.02
N LYS A 121 -4.61 3.76 -28.84
CA LYS A 121 -4.73 2.31 -29.04
C LYS A 121 -3.49 1.72 -29.70
N PHE A 122 -3.02 2.36 -30.77
CA PHE A 122 -1.79 1.95 -31.46
C PHE A 122 -0.57 1.99 -30.53
N LEU A 123 -0.46 3.03 -29.72
CA LEU A 123 0.62 3.14 -28.72
C LEU A 123 0.54 1.98 -27.71
N LEU A 124 -0.65 1.65 -27.20
CA LEU A 124 -0.85 0.53 -26.28
C LEU A 124 -0.42 -0.79 -26.92
N GLU A 125 -0.87 -1.07 -28.13
CA GLU A 125 -0.48 -2.29 -28.88
C GLU A 125 1.04 -2.38 -29.06
N THR A 126 1.68 -1.27 -29.44
CA THR A 126 3.14 -1.20 -29.60
C THR A 126 3.86 -1.48 -28.28
N ILE A 127 3.41 -0.89 -27.18
CA ILE A 127 3.98 -1.09 -25.84
C ILE A 127 3.82 -2.55 -25.38
N LEU A 128 2.70 -3.18 -25.69
CA LEU A 128 2.43 -4.58 -25.32
C LEU A 128 3.31 -5.56 -26.10
N LEU A 129 3.66 -5.24 -27.32
CA LEU A 129 4.56 -6.02 -28.16
C LEU A 129 6.02 -5.85 -27.77
N ASP A 130 6.40 -4.71 -27.19
CA ASP A 130 7.76 -4.46 -26.75
C ASP A 130 8.07 -5.17 -25.42
N ALA A 131 8.83 -6.26 -25.49
CA ALA A 131 9.28 -7.00 -24.34
C ALA A 131 10.12 -6.18 -23.35
N ARG A 132 10.69 -5.05 -23.77
CA ARG A 132 11.56 -4.19 -22.96
C ARG A 132 10.80 -3.05 -22.28
N SER A 133 9.55 -2.80 -22.68
CA SER A 133 8.74 -1.74 -22.09
C SER A 133 8.35 -2.10 -20.66
N THR A 134 8.46 -1.12 -19.76
CA THR A 134 8.03 -1.25 -18.36
C THR A 134 6.55 -1.60 -18.26
N THR A 135 5.71 -0.93 -19.05
CA THR A 135 4.27 -1.19 -19.09
C THR A 135 3.97 -2.61 -19.58
N GLY A 136 4.66 -3.08 -20.64
CA GLY A 136 4.53 -4.44 -21.13
C GLY A 136 5.02 -5.48 -20.12
N SER A 137 6.10 -5.19 -19.40
CA SER A 137 6.61 -6.05 -18.32
C SER A 137 5.61 -6.14 -17.16
N ASN A 138 5.11 -5.02 -16.68
CA ASN A 138 4.08 -4.99 -15.63
C ASN A 138 2.85 -5.79 -16.06
N LEU A 139 2.38 -5.58 -17.28
CA LEU A 139 1.20 -6.27 -17.78
C LEU A 139 1.39 -7.79 -17.81
N ARG A 140 2.53 -8.26 -18.34
CA ARG A 140 2.82 -9.71 -18.37
C ARG A 140 2.85 -10.31 -16.98
N ASN A 141 3.49 -9.65 -16.01
CA ASN A 141 3.53 -10.12 -14.64
C ASN A 141 2.13 -10.16 -14.02
N ILE A 142 1.30 -9.15 -14.29
CA ILE A 142 -0.08 -9.11 -13.81
C ILE A 142 -0.92 -10.23 -14.44
N LEU A 143 -0.81 -10.46 -15.75
CA LEU A 143 -1.52 -11.56 -16.42
C LEU A 143 -1.12 -12.93 -15.84
N LEU A 144 0.17 -13.13 -15.57
CA LEU A 144 0.66 -14.36 -14.94
C LEU A 144 0.08 -14.54 -13.53
N GLU A 145 0.12 -13.51 -12.69
CA GLU A 145 -0.38 -13.58 -11.31
C GLU A 145 -1.91 -13.74 -11.27
N THR A 146 -2.64 -13.07 -12.16
CA THR A 146 -4.11 -13.17 -12.24
C THR A 146 -4.60 -14.39 -12.99
N LYS A 147 -3.70 -15.14 -13.64
CA LYS A 147 -4.02 -16.30 -14.52
C LYS A 147 -4.97 -15.94 -15.65
N LYS A 148 -4.95 -14.71 -16.15
CA LYS A 148 -5.76 -14.23 -17.27
C LYS A 148 -4.99 -14.35 -18.57
N ALA A 149 -5.71 -14.72 -19.63
CA ALA A 149 -5.12 -14.96 -20.95
C ALA A 149 -4.86 -13.66 -21.73
N SER A 150 -5.64 -12.61 -21.46
CA SER A 150 -5.55 -11.37 -22.23
C SER A 150 -5.81 -10.11 -21.40
N ILE A 151 -5.32 -8.97 -21.94
CA ILE A 151 -5.58 -7.64 -21.37
C ILE A 151 -7.08 -7.30 -21.33
N HIS A 152 -7.88 -7.88 -22.21
CA HIS A 152 -9.31 -7.61 -22.28
C HIS A 152 -10.08 -8.15 -21.08
N GLU A 153 -9.52 -9.14 -20.40
CA GLU A 153 -10.07 -9.75 -19.19
C GLU A 153 -9.71 -8.98 -17.93
N LEU A 154 -8.70 -8.07 -18.01
CA LEU A 154 -8.26 -7.29 -16.88
C LEU A 154 -9.20 -6.12 -16.58
N SER A 155 -9.47 -5.94 -15.30
CA SER A 155 -10.23 -4.81 -14.74
C SER A 155 -9.47 -4.17 -13.59
N PRO A 156 -9.81 -2.93 -13.18
CA PRO A 156 -9.22 -2.32 -11.99
C PRO A 156 -9.46 -3.11 -10.69
N ASP A 157 -10.51 -3.94 -10.66
CA ASP A 157 -10.85 -4.75 -9.49
C ASP A 157 -9.90 -5.94 -9.30
N ASP A 158 -9.20 -6.36 -10.35
CA ASP A 158 -8.15 -7.37 -10.23
C ASP A 158 -7.00 -6.94 -9.31
N ALA A 159 -6.89 -5.64 -9.01
CA ALA A 159 -5.93 -5.15 -8.03
C ALA A 159 -6.13 -5.76 -6.62
N THR A 160 -7.32 -6.26 -6.32
CA THR A 160 -7.60 -6.96 -5.05
C THR A 160 -6.81 -8.27 -4.90
N LEU A 161 -6.43 -8.89 -6.02
CA LEU A 161 -5.60 -10.10 -6.00
C LEU A 161 -4.17 -9.83 -5.50
N PHE A 162 -3.75 -8.55 -5.48
CA PHE A 162 -2.45 -8.11 -4.96
C PHE A 162 -2.55 -7.59 -3.53
N GLU A 163 -3.71 -7.72 -2.90
CA GLU A 163 -3.88 -7.46 -1.48
C GLU A 163 -3.09 -8.50 -0.69
N TYR A 164 -2.63 -8.10 0.50
CA TYR A 164 -1.99 -9.05 1.41
C TYR A 164 -2.94 -10.20 1.75
N HIS A 165 -2.33 -11.31 2.11
CA HIS A 165 -3.06 -12.48 2.57
C HIS A 165 -4.14 -12.06 3.57
N PRO A 166 -5.37 -12.53 3.41
CA PRO A 166 -6.41 -12.26 4.38
C PRO A 166 -5.96 -12.75 5.76
N VAL A 167 -6.40 -12.06 6.81
CA VAL A 167 -6.17 -12.51 8.17
C VAL A 167 -6.57 -13.97 8.26
N PRO A 168 -5.67 -14.88 8.70
CA PRO A 168 -6.02 -16.29 8.88
C PRO A 168 -7.31 -16.40 9.69
N PRO A 169 -8.23 -17.29 9.30
CA PRO A 169 -9.51 -17.43 10.01
C PRO A 169 -9.35 -17.65 11.51
N GLU A 170 -8.32 -18.39 11.90
CA GLU A 170 -7.93 -18.68 13.27
C GLU A 170 -7.42 -17.46 14.05
N GLU A 171 -7.03 -16.39 13.36
CA GLU A 171 -6.50 -15.17 13.97
C GLU A 171 -7.47 -13.99 13.91
N LYS A 172 -8.60 -14.12 13.23
CA LYS A 172 -9.59 -13.05 13.10
C LYS A 172 -10.11 -12.52 14.43
N TRP A 173 -10.12 -13.36 15.46
CA TRP A 173 -10.54 -12.99 16.81
C TRP A 173 -9.61 -11.95 17.47
N LYS A 174 -8.34 -11.87 17.03
CA LYS A 174 -7.38 -10.89 17.55
C LYS A 174 -7.76 -9.43 17.22
N LEU A 175 -8.38 -9.19 16.06
CA LEU A 175 -8.66 -7.84 15.57
C LEU A 175 -9.48 -6.97 16.54
N PRO A 176 -10.61 -7.42 17.09
CA PRO A 176 -11.37 -6.64 18.07
C PRO A 176 -10.53 -6.26 19.28
N PHE A 177 -9.78 -7.22 19.85
CA PHE A 177 -8.92 -6.99 21.03
C PHE A 177 -7.80 -5.99 20.74
N ILE A 178 -7.16 -6.08 19.56
CA ILE A 178 -6.14 -5.11 19.16
C ILE A 178 -6.75 -3.71 19.02
N CYS A 179 -7.95 -3.59 18.43
CA CYS A 179 -8.66 -2.33 18.33
C CYS A 179 -8.98 -1.75 19.72
N ASP A 180 -9.49 -2.58 20.62
CA ASP A 180 -9.83 -2.15 21.99
C ASP A 180 -8.59 -1.64 22.74
N ILE A 181 -7.44 -2.34 22.61
CA ILE A 181 -6.18 -1.90 23.22
C ILE A 181 -5.70 -0.58 22.62
N ILE A 182 -5.77 -0.41 21.30
CA ILE A 182 -5.42 0.86 20.63
C ILE A 182 -6.33 1.98 21.12
N GLU A 183 -7.62 1.75 21.27
CA GLU A 183 -8.57 2.75 21.80
C GLU A 183 -8.33 3.05 23.28
N ALA A 184 -7.97 2.05 24.09
CA ALA A 184 -7.60 2.25 25.49
C ALA A 184 -6.33 3.09 25.65
N LYS A 185 -5.26 2.78 24.90
CA LYS A 185 -4.01 3.57 24.89
C LYS A 185 -4.23 5.02 24.47
N ASN A 186 -5.24 5.29 23.65
CA ASN A 186 -5.60 6.64 23.22
C ASN A 186 -6.67 7.32 24.12
N GLY A 187 -7.00 6.72 25.26
CA GLY A 187 -7.93 7.27 26.25
C GLY A 187 -9.40 7.28 25.81
N GLN A 188 -9.76 6.54 24.74
CA GLN A 188 -11.13 6.43 24.23
C GLN A 188 -11.92 5.29 24.85
N LEU A 189 -11.22 4.29 25.39
CA LEU A 189 -11.79 3.14 26.09
C LEU A 189 -11.13 3.03 27.47
N MET A 190 -11.95 2.94 28.52
CA MET A 190 -11.45 2.68 29.87
C MET A 190 -11.50 1.18 30.13
N ILE A 191 -10.32 0.55 30.28
CA ILE A 191 -10.22 -0.83 30.73
C ILE A 191 -9.84 -0.80 32.21
N PRO A 192 -10.77 -1.16 33.12
CA PRO A 192 -10.51 -1.06 34.55
C PRO A 192 -9.34 -1.98 34.97
N ASN A 193 -8.47 -1.46 35.87
CA ASN A 193 -7.40 -2.21 36.50
C ASN A 193 -6.28 -2.75 35.60
N ILE A 194 -6.07 -2.16 34.39
CA ILE A 194 -4.96 -2.50 33.50
C ILE A 194 -4.03 -1.28 33.43
N ALA A 195 -2.75 -1.47 33.68
CA ALA A 195 -1.75 -0.45 33.51
C ALA A 195 -1.34 -0.28 32.04
N ASP A 196 -0.84 0.89 31.65
CA ASP A 196 -0.42 1.15 30.25
C ASP A 196 0.69 0.17 29.80
N SER A 197 1.59 -0.23 30.71
CA SER A 197 2.61 -1.25 30.46
C SER A 197 2.01 -2.59 30.06
N ASP A 198 0.91 -2.97 30.69
CA ASP A 198 0.22 -4.25 30.44
C ASP A 198 -0.49 -4.21 29.08
N LEU A 199 -1.03 -3.02 28.70
CA LEU A 199 -1.61 -2.81 27.38
C LEU A 199 -0.56 -2.97 26.27
N ASP A 200 0.66 -2.47 26.47
CA ASP A 200 1.76 -2.62 25.52
C ASP A 200 2.20 -4.08 25.38
N GLU A 201 2.27 -4.81 26.48
CA GLU A 201 2.62 -6.23 26.48
C GLU A 201 1.53 -7.07 25.76
N MET A 202 0.26 -6.82 26.07
CA MET A 202 -0.88 -7.47 25.42
C MET A 202 -0.92 -7.19 23.92
N LEU A 203 -0.69 -5.92 23.52
CA LEU A 203 -0.65 -5.53 22.12
C LEU A 203 0.48 -6.25 21.38
N THR A 204 1.66 -6.30 22.00
CA THR A 204 2.81 -7.01 21.45
C THR A 204 2.51 -8.48 21.23
N ALA A 205 1.97 -9.16 22.23
CA ALA A 205 1.61 -10.57 22.14
C ALA A 205 0.59 -10.85 21.02
N LEU A 206 -0.46 -10.03 20.89
CA LEU A 206 -1.50 -10.20 19.86
C LEU A 206 -0.99 -9.92 18.44
N CYS A 207 -0.06 -9.01 18.29
CA CYS A 207 0.42 -8.56 16.97
C CYS A 207 1.58 -9.40 16.41
N THR A 208 2.31 -10.14 17.24
CA THR A 208 3.55 -10.81 16.86
C THR A 208 3.51 -12.34 16.94
N THR A 209 2.51 -12.89 17.60
CA THR A 209 2.23 -14.35 17.64
C THR A 209 1.22 -14.75 16.60
#